data_5740ceeaa173fa4776503327f966f887
#
_entry.id   5740ceeaa173fa4776503327f966f887
#
_cell.length_a   1.000
_cell.length_b   1.000
_cell.length_c   1.000
_cell.angle_alpha   90.00
_cell.angle_beta   90.00
_cell.angle_gamma   90.00
#
_symmetry.space_group_name_H-M   'P 1'
#
loop_
_entity.id
_entity.type
_entity.pdbx_description
1 polymer ?
#
loop_
_entity_poly.entity_id
_entity_poly.type
_entity_poly.pdbx_seq_one_letter_code
_entity_poly.pdbx_strand_id
1 'polypeptide(L)'
;MKRLDARDLKDLNLLVDEKEFIQLSALKMRKNKTFRPHKHIWKSGEKKVIAQESWVVIKGQVECVFSDTDGTFLANPILNPGDCSITLGGGHTYKILEEDTLVYEFKTGPYFGLELDKESLNIK
;
A
#
# COMPACT_ATOMS: atom_id res chain seq x y z
N MET A 1 -24.13 -3.77 0.84
CA MET A 1 -22.89 -4.58 0.68
C MET A 1 -22.48 -4.54 -0.78
N LYS A 2 -21.23 -4.19 -1.06
CA LYS A 2 -20.68 -4.15 -2.41
C LYS A 2 -19.86 -5.41 -2.66
N ARG A 3 -20.18 -6.17 -3.70
CA ARG A 3 -19.37 -7.32 -4.13
C ARG A 3 -18.30 -6.83 -5.10
N LEU A 4 -17.08 -7.23 -4.87
CA LEU A 4 -15.97 -6.99 -5.79
C LEU A 4 -15.83 -8.18 -6.74
N ASP A 5 -15.91 -7.92 -8.05
CA ASP A 5 -15.62 -8.90 -9.09
C ASP A 5 -14.26 -8.55 -9.71
N ALA A 6 -13.31 -9.47 -9.62
CA ALA A 6 -11.95 -9.24 -10.12
C ALA A 6 -11.90 -8.98 -11.64
N ARG A 7 -12.91 -9.42 -12.38
CA ARG A 7 -13.00 -9.21 -13.84
C ARG A 7 -13.30 -7.77 -14.23
N ASP A 8 -13.93 -7.03 -13.31
CA ASP A 8 -14.35 -5.64 -13.54
C ASP A 8 -13.33 -4.62 -13.02
N LEU A 9 -12.18 -5.08 -12.51
CA LEU A 9 -11.18 -4.21 -11.90
C LEU A 9 -10.32 -3.51 -12.96
N LYS A 10 -10.17 -2.20 -12.77
CA LYS A 10 -9.17 -1.35 -13.42
C LYS A 10 -7.85 -1.39 -12.64
N ASP A 11 -6.83 -0.67 -13.12
CA ASP A 11 -5.50 -0.62 -12.45
C ASP A 11 -5.60 -0.15 -11.00
N LEU A 12 -6.40 0.88 -10.73
CA LEU A 12 -6.69 1.35 -9.39
C LEU A 12 -8.20 1.48 -9.19
N ASN A 13 -8.73 0.84 -8.17
CA ASN A 13 -10.14 0.87 -7.83
C ASN A 13 -10.31 1.26 -6.37
N LEU A 14 -10.75 2.50 -6.14
CA LEU A 14 -11.12 2.99 -4.82
C LEU A 14 -12.51 2.46 -4.48
N LEU A 15 -12.59 1.65 -3.43
CA LEU A 15 -13.81 0.93 -3.07
C LEU A 15 -14.56 1.57 -1.91
N VAL A 16 -13.93 2.53 -1.23
CA VAL A 16 -14.45 3.19 -0.03
C VAL A 16 -14.28 4.70 -0.18
N ASP A 17 -15.23 5.47 0.34
CA ASP A 17 -15.15 6.93 0.39
C ASP A 17 -13.92 7.37 1.19
N GLU A 18 -13.19 8.37 0.71
CA GLU A 18 -11.96 8.89 1.31
C GLU A 18 -12.14 9.44 2.73
N LYS A 19 -13.38 9.74 3.12
CA LYS A 19 -13.72 10.22 4.46
C LYS A 19 -13.81 9.12 5.52
N GLU A 20 -13.93 7.87 5.08
CA GLU A 20 -14.03 6.74 5.99
C GLU A 20 -12.68 6.42 6.65
N PHE A 21 -12.74 5.87 7.86
CA PHE A 21 -11.52 5.52 8.59
C PHE A 21 -10.78 4.35 7.95
N ILE A 22 -11.49 3.32 7.52
CA ILE A 22 -10.89 2.22 6.77
C ILE A 22 -10.95 2.52 5.27
N GLN A 23 -9.81 2.48 4.63
CA GLN A 23 -9.68 2.64 3.20
C GLN A 23 -9.36 1.30 2.56
N LEU A 24 -9.99 1.00 1.44
CA LEU A 24 -9.77 -0.22 0.67
C LEU A 24 -9.63 0.12 -0.81
N SER A 25 -8.54 -0.36 -1.40
CA SER A 25 -8.31 -0.28 -2.84
C SER A 25 -8.00 -1.66 -3.40
N ALA A 26 -8.44 -1.93 -4.61
CA ALA A 26 -8.00 -3.09 -5.38
C ALA A 26 -7.05 -2.61 -6.48
N LEU A 27 -5.84 -3.15 -6.48
CA LEU A 27 -4.77 -2.79 -7.41
C LEU A 27 -4.52 -3.96 -8.36
N LYS A 28 -4.76 -3.74 -9.65
CA LYS A 28 -4.41 -4.67 -10.71
C LYS A 28 -3.23 -4.10 -11.48
N MET A 29 -2.10 -4.79 -11.45
CA MET A 29 -0.83 -4.19 -11.81
C MET A 29 -0.05 -5.06 -12.79
N ARG A 30 0.70 -4.39 -13.68
CA ARG A 30 1.59 -5.02 -14.66
C ARG A 30 2.91 -5.40 -14.02
N LYS A 31 3.54 -6.45 -14.60
CA LYS A 31 4.90 -6.84 -14.25
C LYS A 31 5.86 -5.65 -14.34
N ASN A 32 6.79 -5.59 -13.39
CA ASN A 32 7.81 -4.54 -13.23
C ASN A 32 7.28 -3.17 -12.79
N LYS A 33 5.99 -3.01 -12.49
CA LYS A 33 5.52 -1.80 -11.84
C LYS A 33 6.19 -1.66 -10.47
N THR A 34 6.67 -0.46 -10.20
CA THR A 34 7.28 -0.08 -8.92
C THR A 34 6.61 1.16 -8.37
N PHE A 35 6.85 1.41 -7.11
CA PHE A 35 6.35 2.59 -6.39
C PHE A 35 7.54 3.37 -5.83
N ARG A 36 7.40 4.68 -5.74
CA ARG A 36 8.41 5.49 -5.07
C ARG A 36 8.49 5.09 -3.61
N PRO A 37 9.67 4.76 -3.08
CA PRO A 37 9.83 4.48 -1.65
C PRO A 37 9.32 5.65 -0.81
N HIS A 38 8.53 5.36 0.21
CA HIS A 38 7.93 6.38 1.07
C HIS A 38 7.69 5.85 2.48
N LYS A 39 7.44 6.75 3.38
CA LYS A 39 6.91 6.48 4.71
C LYS A 39 5.67 7.34 4.94
N HIS A 40 4.75 6.83 5.73
CA HIS A 40 3.59 7.60 6.16
C HIS A 40 3.98 8.61 7.24
N ILE A 41 3.32 9.74 7.26
CA ILE A 41 3.57 10.84 8.19
C ILE A 41 2.36 11.07 9.08
N TRP A 42 2.61 11.66 10.24
CA TRP A 42 1.55 12.04 11.17
C TRP A 42 0.70 13.16 10.56
N LYS A 43 -0.61 12.90 10.49
CA LYS A 43 -1.58 13.90 10.03
C LYS A 43 -1.81 14.93 11.13
N SER A 44 -1.80 16.21 10.76
CA SER A 44 -2.14 17.30 11.68
C SER A 44 -3.65 17.35 11.92
N GLY A 45 -4.06 17.76 13.15
CA GLY A 45 -5.46 17.85 13.56
C GLY A 45 -5.60 17.69 15.06
N GLU A 46 -6.84 17.59 15.56
CA GLU A 46 -7.13 17.37 16.97
C GLU A 46 -6.57 16.04 17.49
N LYS A 47 -6.52 15.04 16.61
CA LYS A 47 -5.85 13.76 16.87
C LYS A 47 -4.78 13.55 15.83
N LYS A 48 -3.55 13.33 16.28
CA LYS A 48 -2.45 12.93 15.40
C LYS A 48 -2.70 11.51 14.91
N VAL A 49 -2.76 11.33 13.60
CA VAL A 49 -2.98 10.04 12.94
C VAL A 49 -1.89 9.80 11.92
N ILE A 50 -1.37 8.59 11.88
CA ILE A 50 -0.48 8.10 10.83
C ILE A 50 -1.16 6.95 10.11
N ALA A 51 -1.08 6.93 8.78
CA ALA A 51 -1.63 5.82 8.02
C ALA A 51 -0.83 4.54 8.29
N GLN A 52 -1.54 3.48 8.58
CA GLN A 52 -1.03 2.12 8.63
C GLN A 52 -1.63 1.35 7.47
N GLU A 53 -0.86 0.47 6.86
CA GLU A 53 -1.20 -0.10 5.56
C GLU A 53 -0.92 -1.59 5.52
N SER A 54 -1.81 -2.34 4.89
CA SER A 54 -1.63 -3.75 4.58
C SER A 54 -1.87 -4.00 3.09
N TRP A 55 -0.98 -4.76 2.48
CA TRP A 55 -1.17 -5.34 1.16
C TRP A 55 -1.44 -6.82 1.28
N VAL A 56 -2.56 -7.28 0.72
CA VAL A 56 -2.93 -8.70 0.65
C VAL A 56 -2.84 -9.14 -0.79
N VAL A 57 -1.94 -10.06 -1.10
CA VAL A 57 -1.78 -10.58 -2.47
C VAL A 57 -2.87 -11.60 -2.76
N ILE A 58 -3.68 -11.32 -3.77
CA ILE A 58 -4.76 -12.19 -4.22
C ILE A 58 -4.30 -13.06 -5.38
N LYS A 59 -3.54 -12.48 -6.31
CA LYS A 59 -2.99 -13.15 -7.49
C LYS A 59 -1.65 -12.53 -7.86
N GLY A 60 -0.75 -13.32 -8.39
CA GLY A 60 0.57 -12.86 -8.83
C GLY A 60 1.61 -12.87 -7.72
N GLN A 61 2.58 -11.98 -7.80
CA GLN A 61 3.72 -11.96 -6.88
C GLN A 61 4.24 -10.55 -6.70
N VAL A 62 4.58 -10.19 -5.46
CA VAL A 62 5.07 -8.87 -5.09
C VAL A 62 6.35 -8.98 -4.27
N GLU A 63 7.40 -8.26 -4.65
CA GLU A 63 8.56 -8.01 -3.79
C GLU A 63 8.31 -6.74 -2.97
N CYS A 64 8.35 -6.87 -1.65
CA CYS A 64 8.29 -5.73 -0.75
C CYS A 64 9.71 -5.35 -0.36
N VAL A 65 10.00 -4.05 -0.27
CA VAL A 65 11.26 -3.55 0.31
C VAL A 65 10.91 -2.69 1.51
N PHE A 66 11.32 -3.13 2.68
CA PHE A 66 11.07 -2.43 3.93
C PHE A 66 12.32 -1.72 4.43
N SER A 67 12.13 -0.54 4.98
CA SER A 67 13.17 0.26 5.61
C SER A 67 12.70 0.84 6.94
N ASP A 68 13.66 1.21 7.78
CA ASP A 68 13.38 2.04 8.94
C ASP A 68 13.02 3.48 8.50
N THR A 69 12.61 4.30 9.43
CA THR A 69 12.19 5.69 9.18
C THR A 69 13.30 6.58 8.60
N ASP A 70 14.56 6.21 8.80
CA ASP A 70 15.73 6.91 8.23
C ASP A 70 16.16 6.37 6.86
N GLY A 71 15.47 5.36 6.33
CA GLY A 71 15.79 4.70 5.08
C GLY A 71 16.70 3.50 5.19
N THR A 72 17.11 3.11 6.40
CA THR A 72 17.94 1.91 6.61
C THR A 72 17.17 0.67 6.15
N PHE A 73 17.74 -0.08 5.21
CA PHE A 73 17.15 -1.32 4.70
C PHE A 73 16.97 -2.35 5.82
N LEU A 74 15.81 -2.98 5.84
CA LEU A 74 15.46 -4.02 6.83
C LEU A 74 15.27 -5.39 6.18
N ALA A 75 14.43 -5.47 5.15
CA ALA A 75 14.09 -6.75 4.50
C ALA A 75 13.44 -6.51 3.12
N ASN A 76 13.49 -7.55 2.28
CA ASN A 76 12.81 -7.54 0.99
C ASN A 76 12.08 -8.87 0.71
N PRO A 77 11.07 -9.22 1.51
CA PRO A 77 10.35 -10.47 1.30
C PRO A 77 9.55 -10.47 -0.01
N ILE A 78 9.34 -11.68 -0.54
CA ILE A 78 8.46 -11.92 -1.67
C ILE A 78 7.13 -12.44 -1.14
N LEU A 79 6.04 -11.80 -1.53
CA LEU A 79 4.69 -12.18 -1.16
C LEU A 79 4.02 -12.93 -2.32
N ASN A 80 3.47 -14.09 -2.00
CA ASN A 80 2.67 -14.93 -2.89
C ASN A 80 1.18 -14.81 -2.56
N PRO A 81 0.28 -15.34 -3.41
CA PRO A 81 -1.16 -15.32 -3.11
C PRO A 81 -1.47 -15.90 -1.73
N GLY A 82 -2.23 -15.16 -0.95
CA GLY A 82 -2.55 -15.46 0.45
C GLY A 82 -1.61 -14.82 1.48
N ASP A 83 -0.45 -14.33 1.06
CA ASP A 83 0.45 -13.58 1.94
C ASP A 83 0.01 -12.12 2.06
N CYS A 84 0.40 -11.47 3.15
CA CYS A 84 0.18 -10.04 3.33
C CYS A 84 1.38 -9.36 4.00
N SER A 85 1.50 -8.06 3.74
CA SER A 85 2.38 -7.17 4.49
C SER A 85 1.56 -6.29 5.40
N ILE A 86 2.14 -5.87 6.53
CA ILE A 86 1.56 -4.85 7.41
C ILE A 86 2.66 -3.85 7.74
N THR A 87 2.41 -2.59 7.42
CA THR A 87 3.30 -1.48 7.75
C THR A 87 2.64 -0.60 8.80
N LEU A 88 3.14 -0.65 10.00
CA LEU A 88 2.67 0.17 11.12
C LEU A 88 3.43 1.50 11.20
N GLY A 89 4.66 1.52 10.72
CA GLY A 89 5.56 2.66 10.60
C GLY A 89 6.78 2.27 9.76
N GLY A 90 7.66 3.21 9.47
CA GLY A 90 8.81 2.98 8.60
C GLY A 90 8.53 3.22 7.13
N GLY A 91 9.50 2.91 6.29
CA GLY A 91 9.43 3.07 4.85
C GLY A 91 9.16 1.78 4.12
N HIS A 92 8.52 1.89 2.97
CA HIS A 92 8.28 0.76 2.11
C HIS A 92 8.22 1.16 0.63
N THR A 93 8.48 0.19 -0.22
CA THR A 93 8.12 0.19 -1.63
C THR A 93 7.83 -1.22 -2.09
N TYR A 94 7.27 -1.35 -3.27
CA TYR A 94 6.85 -2.62 -3.83
C TYR A 94 7.31 -2.72 -5.28
N LYS A 95 7.63 -3.93 -5.71
CA LYS A 95 7.86 -4.26 -7.12
C LYS A 95 6.98 -5.44 -7.51
N ILE A 96 6.23 -5.27 -8.57
CA ILE A 96 5.34 -6.29 -9.10
C ILE A 96 6.15 -7.26 -9.97
N LEU A 97 6.13 -8.53 -9.64
CA LEU A 97 6.97 -9.56 -10.27
C LEU A 97 6.27 -10.32 -11.39
N GLU A 98 4.94 -10.34 -11.42
CA GLU A 98 4.15 -11.04 -12.42
C GLU A 98 3.11 -10.13 -13.07
N GLU A 99 2.77 -10.43 -14.32
CA GLU A 99 1.69 -9.75 -15.04
C GLU A 99 0.34 -10.02 -14.37
N ASP A 100 -0.58 -9.06 -14.42
CA ASP A 100 -1.92 -9.15 -13.82
C ASP A 100 -1.93 -9.47 -12.31
N THR A 101 -0.93 -9.01 -11.58
CA THR A 101 -0.91 -9.11 -10.12
C THR A 101 -2.06 -8.31 -9.52
N LEU A 102 -2.85 -8.97 -8.67
CA LEU A 102 -3.96 -8.36 -7.94
C LEU A 102 -3.65 -8.30 -6.46
N VAL A 103 -3.75 -7.10 -5.90
CA VAL A 103 -3.53 -6.83 -4.48
C VAL A 103 -4.72 -6.06 -3.92
N TYR A 104 -5.15 -6.41 -2.73
CA TYR A 104 -6.04 -5.56 -1.93
C TYR A 104 -5.18 -4.76 -0.95
N GLU A 105 -5.30 -3.44 -1.04
CA GLU A 105 -4.65 -2.50 -0.14
C GLU A 105 -5.66 -2.00 0.89
N PHE A 106 -5.40 -2.30 2.15
CA PHE A 106 -6.11 -1.72 3.29
C PHE A 106 -5.23 -0.64 3.91
N LYS A 107 -5.81 0.51 4.14
CA LYS A 107 -5.11 1.63 4.77
C LYS A 107 -6.03 2.34 5.75
N THR A 108 -5.49 2.77 6.86
CA THR A 108 -6.25 3.60 7.80
C THR A 108 -6.38 5.01 7.26
N GLY A 109 -7.61 5.52 7.30
CA GLY A 109 -7.96 6.88 6.89
C GLY A 109 -8.19 7.80 8.07
N PRO A 110 -8.90 8.90 7.85
CA PRO A 110 -9.33 9.41 6.53
C PRO A 110 -8.16 9.85 5.65
N TYR A 111 -8.39 9.92 4.34
CA TYR A 111 -7.38 10.34 3.38
C TYR A 111 -7.61 11.80 2.97
N PHE A 112 -6.63 12.66 3.21
CA PHE A 112 -6.69 14.10 2.94
C PHE A 112 -5.75 14.54 1.82
N GLY A 113 -5.33 13.63 0.98
CA GLY A 113 -4.40 13.87 -0.11
C GLY A 113 -2.99 13.32 0.18
N LEU A 114 -2.22 13.14 -0.89
CA LEU A 114 -0.90 12.51 -0.85
C LEU A 114 0.08 13.26 0.05
N GLU A 115 0.09 14.59 0.00
CA GLU A 115 1.02 15.44 0.75
C GLU A 115 0.86 15.35 2.26
N LEU A 116 -0.36 15.10 2.73
CA LEU A 116 -0.67 14.93 4.16
C LEU A 116 -0.57 13.48 4.63
N ASP A 117 -0.38 12.52 3.72
CA ASP A 117 -0.37 11.10 4.01
C ASP A 117 1.06 10.54 4.12
N LYS A 118 1.95 10.95 3.24
CA LYS A 118 3.28 10.36 3.12
C LYS A 118 4.32 11.31 2.56
N GLU A 119 5.58 10.97 2.77
CA GLU A 119 6.73 11.64 2.19
C GLU A 119 7.70 10.64 1.54
N SER A 120 8.48 11.11 0.56
CA SER A 120 9.47 10.29 -0.12
C SER A 120 10.64 9.95 0.79
N LEU A 121 11.18 8.77 0.61
CA LEU A 121 12.28 8.24 1.39
C LEU A 121 13.29 7.57 0.46
N ASN A 122 14.59 7.81 0.69
CA ASN A 122 15.66 7.07 0.02
C ASN A 122 16.04 5.88 0.88
N ILE A 123 15.90 4.67 0.34
CA ILE A 123 16.31 3.44 1.02
C ILE A 123 17.81 3.25 0.79
N LYS A 124 18.52 3.11 1.88
CA LYS A 124 19.99 2.96 1.89
C LYS A 124 20.42 1.50 1.82
#